data_0eb2da94be0ddaf89a334caccb9fcbfc
#
_entry.id   0eb2da94be0ddaf89a334caccb9fcbfc
#
_cell.length_a   1.000
_cell.length_b   1.000
_cell.length_c   1.000
_cell.angle_alpha   90.00
_cell.angle_beta   90.00
_cell.angle_gamma   90.00
#
_symmetry.space_group_name_H-M   'P 1'
#
loop_
_entity.id
_entity.type
_entity.pdbx_description
1 polymer ?
#
loop_
_entity_poly.entity_id
_entity_poly.type
_entity_poly.pdbx_seq_one_letter_code
_entity_poly.pdbx_strand_id
1 'polypeptide(L)'
;MYQALYRKWRPKTFADVVGQEHITETLQRQVAEGRLSHAYLFTGTRGTGKTTCAKILARAVNCEHPENGNPCNRCPSCLGIESGRLLDVVELDAASNNGVDSVRALRDEAIYSPAQVKKRVYIVDEVHMLSTPAFNALLKILEEPPEHLMFILATTELHKVPATILSRCQRFAFRRILPQDIVSRLNYIAGQEHIDLKEDGAALLARLSDGALRDALSLLDQCAAVGGAIDAPAVLDALGLAGNVQTAQLMELILSRDTRGALALLGKLYDGGKDVGAVLGELSTLARELLIRATAGEGGESLLSGAYDAATLASLCGKGTSARFIQLCTILQETAAQLQFSVNRRTDAELCILKLCDETLSGDLTALCARIARLEEQIAAGVQFAARNPASAPAPAIALAKPSAPQAAPVPKVAPDAPQAPTEESPPWDEPPLPDDYDAPPPYGEPVESAPKTERAPETVSAPKAEEPAAPLSADSAADDDTFYQLMESYKNRLTPDKRAFIGTAQGEVKDGLLTVYCTTEVQKAMLDQQVVIDVLQEVTSRAVGQEIRVRFLVGPRPGAKKRDRMQDLLRMGSKFDNFTVK
;
A
#
# COMPACT_ATOMS: atom_id res chain seq x y z
N MET A 1 27.61 25.04 12.67
CA MET A 1 26.27 24.76 12.13
C MET A 1 25.74 23.51 12.83
N TYR A 2 24.55 23.56 13.41
CA TYR A 2 23.94 22.41 14.09
C TYR A 2 23.69 21.26 13.11
N GLN A 3 24.00 20.04 13.53
CA GLN A 3 23.80 18.83 12.76
C GLN A 3 22.92 17.87 13.56
N ALA A 4 21.82 17.42 12.99
CA ALA A 4 20.90 16.50 13.66
C ALA A 4 21.59 15.22 14.14
N LEU A 5 21.22 14.72 15.31
CA LEU A 5 21.87 13.60 15.99
C LEU A 5 21.95 12.34 15.10
N TYR A 6 20.88 12.02 14.33
CA TYR A 6 20.87 10.87 13.44
C TYR A 6 21.89 10.96 12.29
N ARG A 7 22.35 12.18 11.91
CA ARG A 7 23.43 12.39 10.93
C ARG A 7 24.79 12.36 11.58
N LYS A 8 24.96 13.04 12.71
CA LYS A 8 26.22 13.13 13.47
C LYS A 8 26.67 11.74 13.95
N TRP A 9 25.74 10.94 14.48
CA TRP A 9 25.97 9.62 15.05
C TRP A 9 25.71 8.46 14.07
N ARG A 10 25.74 8.74 12.76
CA ARG A 10 25.63 7.69 11.76
C ARG A 10 26.82 6.73 11.86
N PRO A 11 26.60 5.40 11.98
CA PRO A 11 27.67 4.40 12.07
C PRO A 11 28.71 4.55 10.96
N LYS A 12 29.99 4.46 11.33
CA LYS A 12 31.11 4.58 10.40
C LYS A 12 31.79 3.25 10.13
N THR A 13 31.62 2.26 11.02
CA THR A 13 32.15 0.90 10.89
C THR A 13 31.02 -0.11 11.07
N PHE A 14 31.24 -1.36 10.68
CA PHE A 14 30.27 -2.43 10.89
C PHE A 14 30.00 -2.68 12.39
N ALA A 15 31.01 -2.50 13.25
CA ALA A 15 30.89 -2.65 14.69
C ALA A 15 29.99 -1.59 15.36
N ASP A 16 29.80 -0.42 14.72
CA ASP A 16 28.95 0.65 15.25
C ASP A 16 27.46 0.42 14.94
N VAL A 17 27.14 -0.54 14.07
CA VAL A 17 25.76 -0.82 13.65
C VAL A 17 25.09 -1.70 14.69
N VAL A 18 24.03 -1.18 15.30
CA VAL A 18 23.32 -1.80 16.42
C VAL A 18 22.27 -2.81 15.93
N GLY A 19 22.20 -3.99 16.55
CA GLY A 19 21.13 -4.99 16.38
C GLY A 19 21.12 -5.69 15.02
N GLN A 20 22.24 -5.66 14.27
CA GLN A 20 22.35 -6.31 12.94
C GLN A 20 23.61 -7.18 12.83
N GLU A 21 24.09 -7.77 13.91
CA GLU A 21 25.36 -8.51 14.01
C GLU A 21 25.44 -9.62 12.94
N HIS A 22 24.34 -10.35 12.70
CA HIS A 22 24.26 -11.42 11.69
C HIS A 22 24.52 -10.94 10.25
N ILE A 23 24.29 -9.65 9.96
CA ILE A 23 24.58 -9.02 8.66
C ILE A 23 25.99 -8.46 8.67
N THR A 24 26.33 -7.66 9.69
CA THR A 24 27.59 -6.93 9.75
C THR A 24 28.79 -7.86 9.81
N GLU A 25 28.74 -8.96 10.58
CA GLU A 25 29.78 -10.00 10.62
C GLU A 25 29.97 -10.69 9.27
N THR A 26 28.86 -11.00 8.58
CA THR A 26 28.92 -11.64 7.27
C THR A 26 29.55 -10.71 6.23
N LEU A 27 29.11 -9.45 6.17
CA LEU A 27 29.66 -8.46 5.23
C LEU A 27 31.14 -8.18 5.53
N GLN A 28 31.49 -8.04 6.80
CA GLN A 28 32.86 -7.81 7.25
C GLN A 28 33.78 -8.97 6.83
N ARG A 29 33.33 -10.23 7.00
CA ARG A 29 34.06 -11.41 6.57
C ARG A 29 34.25 -11.45 5.06
N GLN A 30 33.19 -11.16 4.28
CA GLN A 30 33.26 -11.12 2.82
C GLN A 30 34.27 -10.08 2.32
N VAL A 31 34.32 -8.91 2.95
CA VAL A 31 35.33 -7.88 2.62
C VAL A 31 36.74 -8.35 2.98
N ALA A 32 36.93 -8.95 4.16
CA ALA A 32 38.22 -9.43 4.59
C ALA A 32 38.78 -10.57 3.71
N GLU A 33 37.92 -11.47 3.25
CA GLU A 33 38.27 -12.60 2.38
C GLU A 33 38.31 -12.23 0.89
N GLY A 34 37.85 -11.02 0.51
CA GLY A 34 37.75 -10.60 -0.89
C GLY A 34 36.66 -11.30 -1.69
N ARG A 35 35.71 -12.00 -1.00
CA ARG A 35 34.60 -12.74 -1.62
C ARG A 35 33.34 -11.90 -1.75
N LEU A 36 33.40 -10.89 -2.61
CA LEU A 36 32.34 -9.93 -2.79
C LEU A 36 31.37 -10.36 -3.91
N SER A 37 30.07 -10.22 -3.66
CA SER A 37 29.05 -10.35 -4.70
C SER A 37 29.01 -9.09 -5.57
N HIS A 38 28.61 -9.23 -6.82
CA HIS A 38 28.37 -8.10 -7.73
C HIS A 38 27.09 -7.30 -7.36
N ALA A 39 26.14 -7.92 -6.67
CA ALA A 39 24.89 -7.27 -6.27
C ALA A 39 24.43 -7.73 -4.87
N TYR A 40 24.08 -6.77 -4.04
CA TYR A 40 23.53 -6.92 -2.71
C TYR A 40 22.12 -6.33 -2.67
N LEU A 41 21.21 -6.97 -1.96
CA LEU A 41 19.87 -6.45 -1.70
C LEU A 41 19.61 -6.42 -0.18
N PHE A 42 19.48 -5.22 0.36
CA PHE A 42 19.18 -4.96 1.77
C PHE A 42 17.69 -4.70 1.94
N THR A 43 17.03 -5.53 2.71
CA THR A 43 15.58 -5.48 2.93
C THR A 43 15.27 -5.24 4.41
N GLY A 44 14.15 -4.61 4.72
CA GLY A 44 13.70 -4.38 6.11
C GLY A 44 13.07 -3.01 6.30
N THR A 45 12.48 -2.79 7.48
CA THR A 45 11.79 -1.54 7.81
C THR A 45 12.71 -0.32 7.73
N ARG A 46 12.11 0.87 7.59
CA ARG A 46 12.85 2.14 7.58
C ARG A 46 13.62 2.32 8.90
N GLY A 47 14.76 2.99 8.86
CA GLY A 47 15.52 3.36 10.07
C GLY A 47 16.39 2.25 10.69
N THR A 48 16.41 1.01 10.14
CA THR A 48 17.15 -0.15 10.65
C THR A 48 18.62 -0.23 10.23
N GLY A 49 19.10 0.71 9.40
CA GLY A 49 20.52 0.81 9.03
C GLY A 49 20.90 0.35 7.63
N LYS A 50 19.95 0.02 6.73
CA LYS A 50 20.19 -0.45 5.35
C LYS A 50 21.18 0.46 4.57
N THR A 51 20.81 1.72 4.37
CA THR A 51 21.62 2.71 3.64
C THR A 51 22.95 2.99 4.35
N THR A 52 22.99 2.89 5.69
CA THR A 52 24.20 3.03 6.47
C THR A 52 25.17 1.88 6.21
N CYS A 53 24.72 0.64 6.28
CA CYS A 53 25.52 -0.54 5.93
C CYS A 53 25.97 -0.51 4.47
N ALA A 54 25.12 -0.03 3.54
CA ALA A 54 25.50 0.16 2.14
C ALA A 54 26.70 1.11 2.01
N LYS A 55 26.68 2.25 2.70
CA LYS A 55 27.80 3.21 2.71
C LYS A 55 29.06 2.67 3.38
N ILE A 56 28.90 1.89 4.46
CA ILE A 56 30.04 1.24 5.11
C ILE A 56 30.66 0.21 4.17
N LEU A 57 29.85 -0.63 3.53
CA LEU A 57 30.31 -1.63 2.57
C LEU A 57 31.04 -0.99 1.38
N ALA A 58 30.46 0.07 0.78
CA ALA A 58 31.09 0.81 -0.32
C ALA A 58 32.47 1.38 0.06
N ARG A 59 32.60 1.92 1.29
CA ARG A 59 33.87 2.39 1.82
C ARG A 59 34.86 1.25 2.11
N ALA A 60 34.39 0.16 2.71
CA ALA A 60 35.22 -0.98 3.07
C ALA A 60 35.84 -1.66 1.85
N VAL A 61 35.07 -1.84 0.78
CA VAL A 61 35.54 -2.43 -0.49
C VAL A 61 36.58 -1.55 -1.18
N ASN A 62 36.43 -0.25 -1.11
CA ASN A 62 37.29 0.74 -1.75
C ASN A 62 38.40 1.27 -0.84
N CYS A 63 38.45 0.80 0.41
CA CYS A 63 39.45 1.25 1.36
C CYS A 63 40.86 0.82 0.94
N GLU A 64 41.82 1.74 1.09
CA GLU A 64 43.22 1.45 0.82
C GLU A 64 43.85 0.58 1.92
N HIS A 65 43.39 0.77 3.16
CA HIS A 65 43.90 0.09 4.36
C HIS A 65 42.74 -0.45 5.18
N PRO A 66 42.04 -1.49 4.74
CA PRO A 66 40.92 -2.07 5.51
C PRO A 66 41.43 -2.76 6.78
N GLU A 67 40.76 -2.54 7.90
CA GLU A 67 41.09 -3.12 9.19
C GLU A 67 40.06 -4.21 9.52
N ASN A 68 40.42 -5.47 9.42
CA ASN A 68 39.51 -6.62 9.64
C ASN A 68 38.20 -6.51 8.87
N GLY A 69 38.25 -6.07 7.60
CA GLY A 69 37.04 -5.89 6.78
C GLY A 69 36.28 -4.59 7.04
N ASN A 70 36.66 -3.75 8.01
CA ASN A 70 36.13 -2.41 8.21
C ASN A 70 36.87 -1.36 7.40
N PRO A 71 36.20 -0.27 6.99
CA PRO A 71 36.88 0.88 6.37
C PRO A 71 37.73 1.62 7.41
N CYS A 72 38.91 2.08 7.04
CA CYS A 72 39.78 2.84 7.94
C CYS A 72 39.28 4.28 8.23
N ASN A 73 38.30 4.78 7.45
CA ASN A 73 37.70 6.12 7.54
C ASN A 73 38.68 7.31 7.52
N ARG A 74 39.93 7.11 7.11
CA ARG A 74 41.00 8.14 7.08
C ARG A 74 41.75 8.24 5.75
N CYS A 75 41.68 7.20 4.89
CA CYS A 75 42.30 7.27 3.58
C CYS A 75 41.52 8.18 2.61
N PRO A 76 42.15 8.66 1.52
CA PRO A 76 41.51 9.51 0.52
C PRO A 76 40.19 8.92 -0.02
N SER A 77 40.19 7.61 -0.31
CA SER A 77 39.00 6.90 -0.80
C SER A 77 37.85 6.92 0.21
N CYS A 78 38.13 6.63 1.49
CA CYS A 78 37.10 6.66 2.54
C CYS A 78 36.50 8.06 2.73
N LEU A 79 37.36 9.09 2.82
CA LEU A 79 36.96 10.49 3.00
C LEU A 79 36.22 11.03 1.76
N GLY A 80 36.65 10.64 0.57
CA GLY A 80 36.04 11.01 -0.70
C GLY A 80 34.61 10.43 -0.84
N ILE A 81 34.44 9.16 -0.46
CA ILE A 81 33.10 8.49 -0.45
C ILE A 81 32.19 9.12 0.62
N GLU A 82 32.71 9.38 1.84
CA GLU A 82 31.89 9.98 2.91
C GLU A 82 31.42 11.40 2.53
N SER A 83 32.26 12.18 1.85
CA SER A 83 31.95 13.54 1.40
C SER A 83 31.14 13.59 0.09
N GLY A 84 30.91 12.46 -0.59
CA GLY A 84 30.21 12.39 -1.86
C GLY A 84 30.98 13.03 -3.05
N ARG A 85 32.30 13.20 -2.92
CA ARG A 85 33.13 13.82 -3.98
C ARG A 85 33.60 12.82 -5.03
N LEU A 86 33.57 11.51 -4.71
CA LEU A 86 34.00 10.46 -5.64
C LEU A 86 32.84 10.07 -6.55
N LEU A 87 33.02 10.27 -7.84
CA LEU A 87 32.03 9.93 -8.87
C LEU A 87 31.85 8.43 -9.08
N ASP A 88 32.82 7.63 -8.64
CA ASP A 88 32.81 6.17 -8.76
C ASP A 88 31.88 5.49 -7.71
N VAL A 89 31.43 6.23 -6.68
CA VAL A 89 30.49 5.76 -5.68
C VAL A 89 29.27 6.67 -5.67
N VAL A 90 28.20 6.23 -6.31
CA VAL A 90 26.99 7.02 -6.51
C VAL A 90 25.89 6.49 -5.62
N GLU A 91 25.26 7.38 -4.85
CA GLU A 91 24.02 7.12 -4.10
C GLU A 91 22.84 7.70 -4.87
N LEU A 92 21.90 6.86 -5.22
CA LEU A 92 20.69 7.22 -5.95
C LEU A 92 19.48 6.87 -5.12
N ASP A 93 18.62 7.85 -4.87
CA ASP A 93 17.30 7.64 -4.31
C ASP A 93 16.31 7.36 -5.46
N ALA A 94 15.79 6.14 -5.51
CA ALA A 94 14.85 5.72 -6.54
C ALA A 94 13.50 6.43 -6.46
N ALA A 95 13.13 7.03 -5.31
CA ALA A 95 11.92 7.83 -5.20
C ALA A 95 12.02 9.12 -6.04
N SER A 96 13.20 9.72 -6.06
CA SER A 96 13.49 10.94 -6.85
C SER A 96 13.93 10.63 -8.29
N ASN A 97 14.47 9.43 -8.55
CA ASN A 97 15.07 9.02 -9.83
C ASN A 97 14.49 7.69 -10.34
N ASN A 98 13.16 7.59 -10.46
CA ASN A 98 12.44 6.37 -10.82
C ASN A 98 12.40 6.08 -12.34
N GLY A 99 12.88 7.02 -13.16
CA GLY A 99 12.82 6.97 -14.62
C GLY A 99 13.77 5.93 -15.23
N VAL A 100 13.37 5.39 -16.39
CA VAL A 100 14.20 4.46 -17.15
C VAL A 100 15.49 5.10 -17.66
N ASP A 101 15.47 6.40 -17.94
CA ASP A 101 16.61 7.12 -18.51
C ASP A 101 17.73 7.31 -17.48
N SER A 102 17.38 7.53 -16.20
CA SER A 102 18.36 7.57 -15.11
C SER A 102 19.10 6.23 -14.97
N VAL A 103 18.37 5.11 -15.04
CA VAL A 103 18.98 3.77 -14.94
C VAL A 103 19.77 3.40 -16.21
N ARG A 104 19.34 3.86 -17.39
CA ARG A 104 20.11 3.70 -18.64
C ARG A 104 21.43 4.46 -18.58
N ALA A 105 21.42 5.70 -18.09
CA ALA A 105 22.64 6.48 -17.90
C ALA A 105 23.62 5.76 -16.96
N LEU A 106 23.13 5.23 -15.81
CA LEU A 106 23.96 4.42 -14.91
C LEU A 106 24.54 3.18 -15.60
N ARG A 107 23.75 2.49 -16.41
CA ARG A 107 24.21 1.31 -17.15
C ARG A 107 25.32 1.68 -18.14
N ASP A 108 25.15 2.76 -18.88
CA ASP A 108 26.10 3.19 -19.90
C ASP A 108 27.43 3.69 -19.28
N GLU A 109 27.34 4.32 -18.10
CA GLU A 109 28.51 4.69 -17.30
C GLU A 109 29.21 3.49 -16.64
N ALA A 110 28.45 2.47 -16.24
CA ALA A 110 28.97 1.30 -15.53
C ALA A 110 29.96 0.44 -16.34
N ILE A 111 29.95 0.57 -17.66
CA ILE A 111 30.88 -0.13 -18.58
C ILE A 111 32.32 0.36 -18.37
N TYR A 112 32.49 1.63 -17.98
CA TYR A 112 33.83 2.22 -17.81
C TYR A 112 34.42 1.87 -16.45
N SER A 113 35.70 1.50 -16.43
CA SER A 113 36.46 1.25 -15.20
C SER A 113 36.49 2.48 -14.29
N PRO A 114 36.47 2.29 -12.95
CA PRO A 114 36.54 3.39 -12.01
C PRO A 114 37.88 4.15 -12.13
N ALA A 115 37.84 5.47 -11.94
CA ALA A 115 39.03 6.32 -12.11
C ALA A 115 39.87 6.42 -10.83
N GLN A 116 39.26 6.37 -9.64
CA GLN A 116 39.93 6.72 -8.39
C GLN A 116 39.83 5.62 -7.31
N VAL A 117 38.98 4.60 -7.50
CA VAL A 117 38.74 3.55 -6.51
C VAL A 117 38.86 2.16 -7.13
N LYS A 118 38.85 1.11 -6.29
CA LYS A 118 38.98 -0.28 -6.75
C LYS A 118 37.73 -0.78 -7.48
N LYS A 119 36.56 -0.41 -6.96
CA LYS A 119 35.24 -0.83 -7.49
C LYS A 119 34.30 0.35 -7.63
N ARG A 120 33.63 0.42 -8.76
CA ARG A 120 32.48 1.33 -8.95
C ARG A 120 31.27 0.79 -8.20
N VAL A 121 30.68 1.61 -7.33
CA VAL A 121 29.57 1.18 -6.48
C VAL A 121 28.35 2.07 -6.71
N TYR A 122 27.22 1.44 -7.06
CA TYR A 122 25.94 2.11 -7.12
C TYR A 122 25.07 1.68 -5.93
N ILE A 123 24.76 2.63 -5.05
CA ILE A 123 23.81 2.45 -3.94
C ILE A 123 22.46 2.99 -4.41
N VAL A 124 21.48 2.11 -4.60
CA VAL A 124 20.12 2.49 -4.98
C VAL A 124 19.21 2.30 -3.77
N ASP A 125 18.81 3.41 -3.15
CA ASP A 125 17.89 3.39 -2.02
C ASP A 125 16.43 3.40 -2.49
N GLU A 126 15.55 2.76 -1.72
CA GLU A 126 14.12 2.53 -2.01
C GLU A 126 13.87 2.01 -3.44
N VAL A 127 14.67 1.01 -3.83
CA VAL A 127 14.67 0.47 -5.21
C VAL A 127 13.30 0.04 -5.71
N HIS A 128 12.35 -0.29 -4.81
CA HIS A 128 10.98 -0.64 -5.16
C HIS A 128 10.19 0.51 -5.82
N MET A 129 10.71 1.74 -5.76
CA MET A 129 10.12 2.92 -6.42
C MET A 129 10.47 3.02 -7.91
N LEU A 130 11.41 2.20 -8.39
CA LEU A 130 11.76 2.18 -9.82
C LEU A 130 10.58 1.72 -10.68
N SER A 131 10.44 2.33 -11.84
CA SER A 131 9.45 1.90 -12.84
C SER A 131 9.81 0.52 -13.41
N THR A 132 8.82 -0.23 -13.91
CA THR A 132 9.06 -1.52 -14.56
C THR A 132 10.07 -1.46 -15.72
N PRO A 133 10.07 -0.42 -16.60
CA PRO A 133 11.12 -0.27 -17.60
C PRO A 133 12.51 -0.01 -17.02
N ALA A 134 12.61 0.67 -15.85
CA ALA A 134 13.87 0.89 -15.16
C ALA A 134 14.43 -0.41 -14.57
N PHE A 135 13.59 -1.25 -13.97
CA PHE A 135 13.98 -2.60 -13.54
C PHE A 135 14.50 -3.44 -14.70
N ASN A 136 13.84 -3.43 -15.85
CA ASN A 136 14.27 -4.17 -17.04
C ASN A 136 15.62 -3.65 -17.58
N ALA A 137 15.90 -2.35 -17.47
CA ALA A 137 17.21 -1.80 -17.82
C ALA A 137 18.31 -2.26 -16.85
N LEU A 138 18.00 -2.37 -15.55
CA LEU A 138 18.91 -2.83 -14.52
C LEU A 138 19.23 -4.33 -14.66
N LEU A 139 18.28 -5.17 -15.10
CA LEU A 139 18.48 -6.61 -15.28
C LEU A 139 19.65 -6.92 -16.19
N LYS A 140 19.80 -6.21 -17.30
CA LYS A 140 20.88 -6.48 -18.29
C LYS A 140 22.27 -6.38 -17.70
N ILE A 141 22.51 -5.44 -16.78
CA ILE A 141 23.81 -5.27 -16.15
C ILE A 141 24.00 -6.18 -14.93
N LEU A 142 22.90 -6.62 -14.30
CA LEU A 142 22.95 -7.60 -13.22
C LEU A 142 23.17 -9.03 -13.73
N GLU A 143 22.85 -9.32 -14.98
CA GLU A 143 23.11 -10.62 -15.63
C GLU A 143 24.57 -10.78 -16.03
N GLU A 144 25.16 -9.75 -16.60
CA GLU A 144 26.56 -9.74 -17.06
C GLU A 144 27.30 -8.53 -16.47
N PRO A 145 27.54 -8.53 -15.15
CA PRO A 145 28.20 -7.41 -14.48
C PRO A 145 29.69 -7.33 -14.81
N PRO A 146 30.23 -6.14 -15.14
CA PRO A 146 31.67 -5.94 -15.19
C PRO A 146 32.34 -6.27 -13.84
N GLU A 147 33.55 -6.83 -13.85
CA GLU A 147 34.26 -7.23 -12.62
C GLU A 147 34.45 -6.08 -11.62
N HIS A 148 34.59 -4.87 -12.11
CA HIS A 148 34.81 -3.67 -11.31
C HIS A 148 33.53 -3.06 -10.73
N LEU A 149 32.35 -3.62 -11.05
CA LEU A 149 31.07 -3.07 -10.67
C LEU A 149 30.46 -3.77 -9.45
N MET A 150 29.77 -3.00 -8.60
CA MET A 150 28.99 -3.51 -7.48
C MET A 150 27.71 -2.72 -7.32
N PHE A 151 26.58 -3.41 -7.22
CA PHE A 151 25.28 -2.83 -6.85
C PHE A 151 24.96 -3.11 -5.39
N ILE A 152 24.43 -2.11 -4.69
CA ILE A 152 23.86 -2.25 -3.35
C ILE A 152 22.45 -1.65 -3.40
N LEU A 153 21.45 -2.51 -3.52
CA LEU A 153 20.06 -2.14 -3.59
C LEU A 153 19.47 -2.16 -2.18
N ALA A 154 18.69 -1.17 -1.79
CA ALA A 154 18.00 -1.14 -0.52
C ALA A 154 16.49 -0.94 -0.74
N THR A 155 15.65 -1.61 0.05
CA THR A 155 14.20 -1.50 -0.05
C THR A 155 13.51 -1.71 1.31
N THR A 156 12.42 -0.99 1.51
CA THR A 156 11.48 -1.25 2.61
C THR A 156 10.39 -2.24 2.20
N GLU A 157 10.13 -2.41 0.89
CA GLU A 157 9.03 -3.21 0.36
C GLU A 157 9.54 -4.29 -0.62
N LEU A 158 9.95 -5.43 -0.05
CA LEU A 158 10.50 -6.54 -0.83
C LEU A 158 9.50 -7.09 -1.87
N HIS A 159 8.20 -7.10 -1.54
CA HIS A 159 7.15 -7.66 -2.40
C HIS A 159 6.94 -6.88 -3.72
N LYS A 160 7.37 -5.62 -3.79
CA LYS A 160 7.32 -4.79 -5.00
C LYS A 160 8.53 -4.99 -5.92
N VAL A 161 9.60 -5.67 -5.45
CA VAL A 161 10.80 -5.91 -6.26
C VAL A 161 10.60 -7.17 -7.10
N PRO A 162 10.83 -7.12 -8.43
CA PRO A 162 10.66 -8.27 -9.30
C PRO A 162 11.52 -9.48 -8.91
N ALA A 163 10.95 -10.70 -9.03
CA ALA A 163 11.65 -11.93 -8.70
C ALA A 163 12.94 -12.13 -9.53
N THR A 164 12.98 -11.59 -10.74
CA THR A 164 14.16 -11.59 -11.62
C THR A 164 15.35 -10.81 -11.05
N ILE A 165 15.11 -9.73 -10.32
CA ILE A 165 16.15 -8.98 -9.56
C ILE A 165 16.54 -9.78 -8.32
N LEU A 166 15.54 -10.32 -7.59
CA LEU A 166 15.77 -11.05 -6.35
C LEU A 166 16.69 -12.27 -6.53
N SER A 167 16.60 -12.95 -7.68
CA SER A 167 17.42 -14.14 -7.98
C SER A 167 18.89 -13.83 -8.29
N ARG A 168 19.23 -12.56 -8.60
CA ARG A 168 20.58 -12.11 -8.98
C ARG A 168 21.31 -11.35 -7.88
N CYS A 169 20.64 -11.11 -6.73
CA CYS A 169 21.19 -10.37 -5.62
C CYS A 169 21.41 -11.25 -4.40
N GLN A 170 22.52 -11.05 -3.70
CA GLN A 170 22.71 -11.60 -2.37
C GLN A 170 21.84 -10.81 -1.38
N ARG A 171 20.88 -11.49 -0.72
CA ARG A 171 19.87 -10.84 0.12
C ARG A 171 20.27 -10.81 1.59
N PHE A 172 20.07 -9.66 2.24
CA PHE A 172 20.26 -9.44 3.66
C PHE A 172 19.00 -8.79 4.25
N ALA A 173 18.39 -9.47 5.23
CA ALA A 173 17.15 -9.00 5.87
C ALA A 173 17.49 -8.30 7.20
N PHE A 174 17.35 -6.99 7.23
CA PHE A 174 17.49 -6.16 8.41
C PHE A 174 16.26 -6.33 9.30
N ARG A 175 16.52 -6.61 10.56
CA ARG A 175 15.47 -6.80 11.58
C ARG A 175 15.20 -5.48 12.29
N ARG A 176 14.03 -5.39 12.92
CA ARG A 176 13.76 -4.32 13.89
C ARG A 176 14.75 -4.44 15.04
N ILE A 177 15.30 -3.32 15.48
CA ILE A 177 16.25 -3.28 16.57
C ILE A 177 15.48 -3.44 17.88
N LEU A 178 16.00 -4.26 18.78
CA LEU A 178 15.37 -4.49 20.07
C LEU A 178 15.32 -3.18 20.89
N PRO A 179 14.24 -2.93 21.65
CA PRO A 179 14.15 -1.72 22.47
C PRO A 179 15.32 -1.53 23.43
N GLN A 180 15.85 -2.61 24.00
CA GLN A 180 17.00 -2.59 24.90
C GLN A 180 18.27 -2.07 24.23
N ASP A 181 18.51 -2.48 22.96
CA ASP A 181 19.66 -2.04 22.20
C ASP A 181 19.52 -0.56 21.82
N ILE A 182 18.30 -0.12 21.50
CA ILE A 182 18.01 1.29 21.25
C ILE A 182 18.26 2.13 22.50
N VAL A 183 17.74 1.72 23.67
CA VAL A 183 17.96 2.41 24.97
C VAL A 183 19.45 2.52 25.25
N SER A 184 20.22 1.42 25.10
CA SER A 184 21.66 1.42 25.30
C SER A 184 22.37 2.42 24.39
N ARG A 185 21.96 2.48 23.12
CA ARG A 185 22.55 3.42 22.16
C ARG A 185 22.15 4.87 22.43
N LEU A 186 20.89 5.11 22.80
CA LEU A 186 20.41 6.46 23.19
C LEU A 186 21.17 6.98 24.42
N ASN A 187 21.33 6.17 25.47
CA ASN A 187 22.08 6.54 26.66
C ASN A 187 23.55 6.84 26.36
N TYR A 188 24.19 6.02 25.50
CA TYR A 188 25.55 6.29 25.06
C TYR A 188 25.67 7.65 24.35
N ILE A 189 24.76 7.94 23.40
CA ILE A 189 24.78 9.19 22.66
C ILE A 189 24.43 10.38 23.55
N ALA A 190 23.44 10.25 24.43
CA ALA A 190 23.05 11.29 25.39
C ALA A 190 24.23 11.67 26.31
N GLY A 191 24.99 10.68 26.78
CA GLY A 191 26.20 10.93 27.57
C GLY A 191 27.28 11.68 26.78
N GLN A 192 27.47 11.40 25.49
CA GLN A 192 28.44 12.10 24.65
C GLN A 192 28.00 13.53 24.26
N GLU A 193 26.69 13.76 24.15
CA GLU A 193 26.12 15.08 23.80
C GLU A 193 25.74 15.90 25.05
N HIS A 194 26.01 15.39 26.25
CA HIS A 194 25.64 16.01 27.53
C HIS A 194 24.14 16.29 27.68
N ILE A 195 23.31 15.37 27.16
CA ILE A 195 21.86 15.41 27.29
C ILE A 195 21.46 14.63 28.54
N ASP A 196 20.66 15.26 29.43
CA ASP A 196 20.16 14.60 30.63
C ASP A 196 18.97 13.71 30.32
N LEU A 197 19.24 12.50 29.81
CA LEU A 197 18.24 11.50 29.47
C LEU A 197 18.02 10.54 30.63
N LYS A 198 16.78 10.47 31.12
CA LYS A 198 16.39 9.52 32.16
C LYS A 198 16.04 8.17 31.59
N GLU A 199 16.11 7.12 32.42
CA GLU A 199 15.89 5.73 31.98
C GLU A 199 14.47 5.51 31.44
N ASP A 200 13.45 6.09 32.09
CA ASP A 200 12.04 6.03 31.66
C ASP A 200 11.81 6.78 30.34
N GLY A 201 12.45 7.94 30.15
CA GLY A 201 12.43 8.68 28.90
C GLY A 201 13.09 7.89 27.76
N ALA A 202 14.26 7.29 28.00
CA ALA A 202 14.95 6.44 27.03
C ALA A 202 14.11 5.23 26.61
N ALA A 203 13.47 4.57 27.59
CA ALA A 203 12.60 3.43 27.35
C ALA A 203 11.36 3.82 26.53
N LEU A 204 10.78 5.00 26.78
CA LEU A 204 9.66 5.52 26.02
C LEU A 204 10.06 5.87 24.57
N LEU A 205 11.17 6.57 24.37
CA LEU A 205 11.70 6.88 23.04
C LEU A 205 11.99 5.62 22.21
N ALA A 206 12.56 4.58 22.85
CA ALA A 206 12.82 3.30 22.19
C ALA A 206 11.52 2.60 21.77
N ARG A 207 10.47 2.65 22.58
CA ARG A 207 9.15 2.09 22.21
C ARG A 207 8.49 2.88 21.08
N LEU A 208 8.49 4.20 21.15
CA LEU A 208 7.90 5.07 20.13
C LEU A 208 8.59 4.95 18.77
N SER A 209 9.87 4.58 18.74
CA SER A 209 10.64 4.41 17.49
C SER A 209 10.38 3.09 16.74
N ASP A 210 9.63 2.16 17.30
CA ASP A 210 9.22 0.88 16.67
C ASP A 210 10.39 0.11 16.02
N GLY A 211 11.55 0.08 16.68
CA GLY A 211 12.73 -0.63 16.21
C GLY A 211 13.56 0.12 15.17
N ALA A 212 13.32 1.42 14.95
CA ALA A 212 14.03 2.28 14.02
C ALA A 212 14.97 3.26 14.76
N LEU A 213 16.26 2.97 14.82
CA LEU A 213 17.24 3.81 15.53
C LEU A 213 17.33 5.24 14.99
N ARG A 214 17.12 5.43 13.67
CA ARG A 214 17.10 6.78 13.08
C ARG A 214 15.97 7.62 13.65
N ASP A 215 14.80 7.03 13.83
CA ASP A 215 13.61 7.71 14.33
C ASP A 215 13.78 7.95 15.83
N ALA A 216 14.34 6.99 16.59
CA ALA A 216 14.71 7.18 17.99
C ALA A 216 15.64 8.38 18.22
N LEU A 217 16.67 8.52 17.39
CA LEU A 217 17.59 9.66 17.45
C LEU A 217 16.95 10.99 17.05
N SER A 218 16.00 10.95 16.11
CA SER A 218 15.25 12.15 15.71
C SER A 218 14.30 12.60 16.83
N LEU A 219 13.66 11.65 17.52
CA LEU A 219 12.82 11.94 18.67
C LEU A 219 13.65 12.48 19.85
N LEU A 220 14.81 11.88 20.14
CA LEU A 220 15.74 12.39 21.16
C LEU A 220 16.17 13.82 20.85
N ASP A 221 16.50 14.10 19.60
CA ASP A 221 16.92 15.42 19.13
C ASP A 221 15.83 16.47 19.33
N GLN A 222 14.59 16.11 19.05
CA GLN A 222 13.43 16.96 19.26
C GLN A 222 13.19 17.24 20.76
N CYS A 223 13.29 16.23 21.63
CA CYS A 223 13.17 16.40 23.08
C CYS A 223 14.32 17.27 23.63
N ALA A 224 15.55 17.04 23.14
CA ALA A 224 16.72 17.83 23.59
C ALA A 224 16.62 19.32 23.22
N ALA A 225 15.90 19.67 22.15
CA ALA A 225 15.69 21.06 21.74
C ALA A 225 14.81 21.85 22.74
N VAL A 226 13.95 21.18 23.53
CA VAL A 226 13.11 21.80 24.55
C VAL A 226 13.94 22.15 25.80
N GLY A 227 15.00 21.36 26.08
CA GLY A 227 15.89 21.55 27.24
C GLY A 227 15.35 20.90 28.51
N GLY A 228 16.25 20.75 29.50
CA GLY A 228 15.93 20.12 30.79
C GLY A 228 16.18 18.61 30.81
N ALA A 229 15.75 17.94 31.88
CA ALA A 229 15.83 16.50 32.03
C ALA A 229 14.74 15.85 31.16
N ILE A 230 15.14 14.84 30.37
CA ILE A 230 14.23 14.13 29.46
C ILE A 230 13.75 12.85 30.15
N ASP A 231 12.68 12.97 30.90
CA ASP A 231 11.90 11.89 31.50
C ASP A 231 10.69 11.52 30.61
N ALA A 232 9.91 10.52 30.98
CA ALA A 232 8.75 10.10 30.17
C ALA A 232 7.69 11.22 30.01
N PRO A 233 7.31 11.99 31.04
CA PRO A 233 6.44 13.16 30.89
C PRO A 233 6.99 14.20 29.91
N ALA A 234 8.28 14.56 30.02
CA ALA A 234 8.92 15.53 29.13
C ALA A 234 8.94 15.06 27.67
N VAL A 235 9.15 13.75 27.42
CA VAL A 235 9.04 13.17 26.09
C VAL A 235 7.63 13.32 25.53
N LEU A 236 6.59 13.01 26.32
CA LEU A 236 5.20 13.13 25.88
C LEU A 236 4.83 14.59 25.55
N ASP A 237 5.31 15.53 26.35
CA ASP A 237 5.06 16.96 26.16
C ASP A 237 5.80 17.48 24.91
N ALA A 238 7.10 17.21 24.80
CA ALA A 238 7.94 17.64 23.66
C ALA A 238 7.46 17.10 22.31
N LEU A 239 6.89 15.90 22.30
CA LEU A 239 6.36 15.27 21.08
C LEU A 239 4.88 15.61 20.83
N GLY A 240 4.26 16.43 21.68
CA GLY A 240 2.83 16.73 21.59
C GLY A 240 1.92 15.52 21.87
N LEU A 241 2.46 14.47 22.46
CA LEU A 241 1.75 13.24 22.84
C LEU A 241 1.02 13.39 24.18
N ALA A 242 1.19 14.52 24.89
CA ALA A 242 0.35 14.90 26.02
C ALA A 242 -1.15 14.96 25.69
N GLY A 243 -1.49 14.92 24.40
CA GLY A 243 -2.83 14.68 23.88
C GLY A 243 -3.41 13.30 24.19
N ASN A 244 -2.62 12.34 24.69
CA ASN A 244 -3.11 11.02 25.09
C ASN A 244 -4.20 11.08 26.16
N VAL A 245 -4.19 12.10 27.02
CA VAL A 245 -5.28 12.36 27.98
C VAL A 245 -6.58 12.69 27.24
N GLN A 246 -6.52 13.53 26.21
CA GLN A 246 -7.69 13.91 25.42
C GLN A 246 -8.19 12.74 24.56
N THR A 247 -7.27 11.94 24.01
CA THR A 247 -7.61 10.72 23.27
C THR A 247 -8.21 9.66 24.20
N ALA A 248 -7.70 9.51 25.41
CA ALA A 248 -8.28 8.65 26.45
C ALA A 248 -9.69 9.13 26.86
N GLN A 249 -9.90 10.44 27.03
CA GLN A 249 -11.22 11.01 27.27
C GLN A 249 -12.18 10.77 26.09
N LEU A 250 -11.70 10.91 24.85
CA LEU A 250 -12.51 10.63 23.66
C LEU A 250 -12.90 9.15 23.60
N MET A 251 -11.98 8.24 23.91
CA MET A 251 -12.27 6.81 24.02
C MET A 251 -13.28 6.51 25.13
N GLU A 252 -13.18 7.18 26.27
CA GLU A 252 -14.13 7.05 27.37
C GLU A 252 -15.54 7.46 26.95
N LEU A 253 -15.69 8.59 26.24
CA LEU A 253 -16.97 9.06 25.69
C LEU A 253 -17.53 8.08 24.66
N ILE A 254 -16.68 7.51 23.81
CA ILE A 254 -17.08 6.48 22.82
C ILE A 254 -17.60 5.22 23.54
N LEU A 255 -16.86 4.72 24.53
CA LEU A 255 -17.27 3.55 25.31
C LEU A 255 -18.56 3.80 26.10
N SER A 256 -18.73 5.02 26.61
CA SER A 256 -19.95 5.47 27.31
C SER A 256 -21.10 5.82 26.36
N ARG A 257 -20.86 5.82 25.03
CA ARG A 257 -21.83 6.18 23.98
C ARG A 257 -22.34 7.61 24.04
N ASP A 258 -21.57 8.50 24.61
CA ASP A 258 -21.88 9.92 24.57
C ASP A 258 -21.42 10.52 23.22
N THR A 259 -22.24 10.34 22.22
CA THR A 259 -22.00 10.85 20.86
C THR A 259 -21.81 12.36 20.82
N ARG A 260 -22.61 13.07 21.64
CA ARG A 260 -22.55 14.54 21.68
C ARG A 260 -21.22 15.00 22.28
N GLY A 261 -20.80 14.41 23.40
CA GLY A 261 -19.53 14.71 24.03
C GLY A 261 -18.36 14.36 23.15
N ALA A 262 -18.39 13.20 22.49
CA ALA A 262 -17.34 12.73 21.60
C ALA A 262 -17.15 13.66 20.39
N LEU A 263 -18.22 14.07 19.70
CA LEU A 263 -18.14 15.01 18.59
C LEU A 263 -17.68 16.40 19.03
N ALA A 264 -18.14 16.88 20.19
CA ALA A 264 -17.71 18.17 20.73
C ALA A 264 -16.21 18.16 21.07
N LEU A 265 -15.69 17.05 21.63
CA LEU A 265 -14.27 16.92 21.92
C LEU A 265 -13.43 16.80 20.64
N LEU A 266 -13.88 16.03 19.63
CA LEU A 266 -13.23 15.97 18.33
C LEU A 266 -13.17 17.35 17.67
N GLY A 267 -14.27 18.12 17.71
CA GLY A 267 -14.30 19.51 17.22
C GLY A 267 -13.27 20.41 17.91
N LYS A 268 -13.14 20.33 19.25
CA LYS A 268 -12.13 21.09 20.01
C LYS A 268 -10.69 20.69 19.61
N LEU A 269 -10.44 19.40 19.39
CA LEU A 269 -9.13 18.93 18.94
C LEU A 269 -8.79 19.47 17.54
N TYR A 270 -9.77 19.44 16.63
CA TYR A 270 -9.62 19.98 15.29
C TYR A 270 -9.40 21.49 15.29
N ASP A 271 -10.20 22.24 16.05
CA ASP A 271 -10.08 23.71 16.18
C ASP A 271 -8.75 24.10 16.87
N GLY A 272 -8.20 23.22 17.71
CA GLY A 272 -6.86 23.33 18.31
C GLY A 272 -5.72 22.97 17.34
N GLY A 273 -6.01 22.68 16.06
CA GLY A 273 -5.00 22.41 15.04
C GLY A 273 -4.52 20.97 14.95
N LYS A 274 -5.13 20.00 15.69
CA LYS A 274 -4.77 18.59 15.55
C LYS A 274 -5.31 18.02 14.24
N ASP A 275 -4.48 17.25 13.53
CA ASP A 275 -4.93 16.48 12.37
C ASP A 275 -5.88 15.36 12.79
N VAL A 276 -7.05 15.30 12.17
CA VAL A 276 -8.05 14.27 12.47
C VAL A 276 -7.56 12.85 12.19
N GLY A 277 -6.68 12.68 11.20
CA GLY A 277 -6.05 11.39 10.90
C GLY A 277 -5.14 10.94 12.02
N ALA A 278 -4.38 11.86 12.62
CA ALA A 278 -3.55 11.58 13.81
C ALA A 278 -4.41 11.18 15.00
N VAL A 279 -5.53 11.88 15.27
CA VAL A 279 -6.47 11.54 16.35
C VAL A 279 -7.05 10.14 16.17
N LEU A 280 -7.49 9.78 14.95
CA LEU A 280 -7.99 8.42 14.67
C LEU A 280 -6.89 7.35 14.80
N GLY A 281 -5.65 7.67 14.42
CA GLY A 281 -4.48 6.80 14.63
C GLY A 281 -4.18 6.54 16.10
N GLU A 282 -4.21 7.59 16.94
CA GLU A 282 -4.06 7.49 18.40
C GLU A 282 -5.20 6.64 19.01
N LEU A 283 -6.46 6.86 18.59
CA LEU A 283 -7.61 6.03 19.02
C LEU A 283 -7.44 4.57 18.62
N SER A 284 -6.95 4.30 17.40
CA SER A 284 -6.70 2.94 16.93
C SER A 284 -5.63 2.23 17.77
N THR A 285 -4.55 2.96 18.12
CA THR A 285 -3.50 2.45 19.00
C THR A 285 -4.07 2.14 20.39
N LEU A 286 -4.87 3.04 20.96
CA LEU A 286 -5.50 2.83 22.26
C LEU A 286 -6.48 1.66 22.23
N ALA A 287 -7.32 1.54 21.21
CA ALA A 287 -8.25 0.41 21.05
C ALA A 287 -7.50 -0.94 20.99
N ARG A 288 -6.34 -1.00 20.27
CA ARG A 288 -5.48 -2.18 20.25
C ARG A 288 -4.90 -2.50 21.64
N GLU A 289 -4.46 -1.51 22.39
CA GLU A 289 -3.93 -1.73 23.74
C GLU A 289 -5.00 -2.26 24.70
N LEU A 290 -6.22 -1.72 24.61
CA LEU A 290 -7.37 -2.21 25.37
C LEU A 290 -7.71 -3.67 24.99
N LEU A 291 -7.66 -4.00 23.71
CA LEU A 291 -7.87 -5.37 23.23
C LEU A 291 -6.80 -6.33 23.76
N ILE A 292 -5.51 -5.96 23.69
CA ILE A 292 -4.41 -6.77 24.21
C ILE A 292 -4.58 -7.00 25.72
N ARG A 293 -4.88 -5.95 26.49
CA ARG A 293 -5.10 -6.05 27.92
C ARG A 293 -6.30 -6.92 28.28
N ALA A 294 -7.40 -6.80 27.51
CA ALA A 294 -8.60 -7.61 27.71
C ALA A 294 -8.40 -9.10 27.38
N THR A 295 -7.47 -9.42 26.47
CA THR A 295 -7.26 -10.81 26.00
C THR A 295 -6.06 -11.48 26.66
N ALA A 296 -4.94 -10.77 26.85
CA ALA A 296 -3.69 -11.32 27.39
C ALA A 296 -3.50 -11.12 28.90
N GLY A 297 -4.37 -10.37 29.58
CA GLY A 297 -4.29 -10.11 31.00
C GLY A 297 -2.97 -9.44 31.43
N GLU A 298 -2.50 -9.74 32.64
CA GLU A 298 -1.27 -9.17 33.22
C GLU A 298 0.02 -9.59 32.50
N GLY A 299 -0.01 -10.67 31.68
CA GLY A 299 1.15 -11.12 30.89
C GLY A 299 1.39 -10.34 29.61
N GLY A 300 0.46 -9.47 29.20
CA GLY A 300 0.52 -8.71 27.94
C GLY A 300 1.26 -7.38 27.99
N GLU A 301 1.82 -6.98 29.13
CA GLU A 301 2.44 -5.65 29.31
C GLU A 301 3.59 -5.38 28.33
N SER A 302 4.37 -6.39 27.99
CA SER A 302 5.46 -6.27 27.00
C SER A 302 5.00 -5.98 25.57
N LEU A 303 3.71 -6.18 25.28
CA LEU A 303 3.09 -5.94 23.96
C LEU A 303 2.46 -4.54 23.86
N LEU A 304 2.39 -3.81 24.97
CA LEU A 304 1.83 -2.44 25.03
C LEU A 304 2.89 -1.43 24.56
N SER A 305 2.45 -0.38 23.89
CA SER A 305 3.34 0.70 23.44
C SER A 305 3.87 1.56 24.60
N GLY A 306 3.15 1.53 25.73
CA GLY A 306 3.44 2.38 26.89
C GLY A 306 3.09 3.85 26.70
N ALA A 307 2.30 4.16 25.68
CA ALA A 307 1.79 5.51 25.44
C ALA A 307 0.73 5.94 26.49
N TYR A 308 0.11 4.97 27.15
CA TYR A 308 -0.92 5.19 28.18
C TYR A 308 -0.51 4.52 29.48
N ASP A 309 -0.84 5.14 30.61
CA ASP A 309 -0.59 4.59 31.95
C ASP A 309 -1.49 3.37 32.23
N ALA A 310 -0.99 2.45 33.07
CA ALA A 310 -1.69 1.22 33.42
C ALA A 310 -3.05 1.46 34.11
N ALA A 311 -3.19 2.56 34.85
CA ALA A 311 -4.44 2.92 35.53
C ALA A 311 -5.53 3.35 34.51
N THR A 312 -5.17 4.19 33.55
CA THR A 312 -6.07 4.62 32.46
C THR A 312 -6.52 3.43 31.63
N LEU A 313 -5.58 2.54 31.22
CA LEU A 313 -5.91 1.34 30.50
C LEU A 313 -6.84 0.40 31.30
N ALA A 314 -6.61 0.24 32.59
CA ALA A 314 -7.47 -0.58 33.46
C ALA A 314 -8.89 -0.02 33.54
N SER A 315 -9.00 1.31 33.74
CA SER A 315 -10.30 2.01 33.83
C SER A 315 -11.11 1.87 32.51
N LEU A 316 -10.46 2.08 31.36
CA LEU A 316 -11.12 1.97 30.06
C LEU A 316 -11.46 0.51 29.70
N CYS A 317 -10.58 -0.44 30.04
CA CYS A 317 -10.80 -1.87 29.80
C CYS A 317 -12.05 -2.37 30.54
N GLY A 318 -12.29 -1.89 31.74
CA GLY A 318 -13.51 -2.23 32.51
C GLY A 318 -14.83 -1.70 31.92
N LYS A 319 -14.77 -0.82 30.90
CA LYS A 319 -15.97 -0.23 30.25
C LYS A 319 -16.36 -0.91 28.95
N GLY A 320 -15.61 -1.92 28.49
CA GLY A 320 -15.89 -2.61 27.24
C GLY A 320 -15.52 -4.08 27.27
N THR A 321 -16.05 -4.84 26.30
CA THR A 321 -15.75 -6.24 26.07
C THR A 321 -14.69 -6.40 24.99
N SER A 322 -14.01 -7.57 24.92
CA SER A 322 -13.04 -7.87 23.84
C SER A 322 -13.70 -7.76 22.47
N ALA A 323 -14.95 -8.20 22.33
CA ALA A 323 -15.71 -8.07 21.06
C ALA A 323 -15.89 -6.59 20.66
N ARG A 324 -16.15 -5.73 21.66
CA ARG A 324 -16.28 -4.29 21.43
C ARG A 324 -14.94 -3.67 20.97
N PHE A 325 -13.85 -4.05 21.60
CA PHE A 325 -12.51 -3.54 21.23
C PHE A 325 -12.10 -3.99 19.83
N ILE A 326 -12.44 -5.24 19.43
CA ILE A 326 -12.25 -5.71 18.04
C ILE A 326 -13.04 -4.83 17.07
N GLN A 327 -14.31 -4.56 17.34
CA GLN A 327 -15.14 -3.70 16.52
C GLN A 327 -14.54 -2.29 16.37
N LEU A 328 -14.12 -1.68 17.49
CA LEU A 328 -13.48 -0.36 17.47
C LEU A 328 -12.21 -0.36 16.60
N CYS A 329 -11.33 -1.36 16.77
CA CYS A 329 -10.14 -1.51 15.93
C CYS A 329 -10.48 -1.62 14.45
N THR A 330 -11.46 -2.43 14.08
CA THR A 330 -11.86 -2.65 12.69
C THR A 330 -12.34 -1.34 12.05
N ILE A 331 -13.29 -0.65 12.68
CA ILE A 331 -13.86 0.61 12.17
C ILE A 331 -12.77 1.68 12.04
N LEU A 332 -11.88 1.81 13.05
CA LEU A 332 -10.81 2.79 13.03
C LEU A 332 -9.79 2.52 11.92
N GLN A 333 -9.40 1.25 11.70
CA GLN A 333 -8.45 0.86 10.66
C GLN A 333 -9.04 1.08 9.25
N GLU A 334 -10.30 0.71 9.04
CA GLU A 334 -11.00 0.92 7.77
C GLU A 334 -11.10 2.41 7.44
N THR A 335 -11.50 3.22 8.43
CA THR A 335 -11.62 4.68 8.24
C THR A 335 -10.25 5.31 8.01
N ALA A 336 -9.21 4.91 8.75
CA ALA A 336 -7.86 5.43 8.57
C ALA A 336 -7.31 5.12 7.16
N ALA A 337 -7.58 3.94 6.62
CA ALA A 337 -7.21 3.57 5.25
C ALA A 337 -7.94 4.42 4.19
N GLN A 338 -9.23 4.73 4.41
CA GLN A 338 -10.03 5.54 3.50
C GLN A 338 -9.68 7.04 3.57
N LEU A 339 -9.26 7.52 4.74
CA LEU A 339 -8.97 8.94 4.98
C LEU A 339 -7.87 9.52 4.08
N GLN A 340 -6.96 8.67 3.59
CA GLN A 340 -5.90 9.08 2.66
C GLN A 340 -6.45 9.59 1.31
N PHE A 341 -7.61 9.07 0.90
CA PHE A 341 -8.26 9.38 -0.37
C PHE A 341 -9.44 10.35 -0.21
N SER A 342 -9.73 10.76 1.02
CA SER A 342 -10.89 11.60 1.34
C SER A 342 -10.68 13.07 0.96
N VAL A 343 -11.69 13.65 0.34
CA VAL A 343 -11.76 15.10 0.06
C VAL A 343 -12.13 15.88 1.33
N ASN A 344 -12.92 15.29 2.24
CA ASN A 344 -13.36 15.94 3.47
C ASN A 344 -13.06 15.09 4.71
N ARG A 345 -11.79 15.09 5.11
CA ARG A 345 -11.27 14.31 6.24
C ARG A 345 -12.03 14.53 7.55
N ARG A 346 -12.52 15.77 7.79
CA ARG A 346 -13.26 16.11 9.01
C ARG A 346 -14.59 15.36 9.05
N THR A 347 -15.36 15.40 7.98
CA THR A 347 -16.66 14.71 7.91
C THR A 347 -16.51 13.21 8.07
N ASP A 348 -15.48 12.61 7.46
CA ASP A 348 -15.23 11.17 7.58
C ASP A 348 -14.83 10.78 9.01
N ALA A 349 -14.04 11.62 9.69
CA ALA A 349 -13.72 11.41 11.11
C ALA A 349 -14.96 11.55 12.01
N GLU A 350 -15.83 12.53 11.75
CA GLU A 350 -17.09 12.70 12.48
C GLU A 350 -18.01 11.49 12.27
N LEU A 351 -18.13 10.99 11.02
CA LEU A 351 -18.88 9.76 10.71
C LEU A 351 -18.27 8.52 11.39
N CYS A 352 -16.96 8.44 11.46
CA CYS A 352 -16.26 7.40 12.20
C CYS A 352 -16.66 7.41 13.67
N ILE A 353 -16.59 8.57 14.34
CA ILE A 353 -16.99 8.71 15.76
C ILE A 353 -18.46 8.33 15.96
N LEU A 354 -19.36 8.70 15.03
CA LEU A 354 -20.76 8.29 15.07
C LEU A 354 -20.92 6.76 15.05
N LYS A 355 -20.22 6.08 14.12
CA LYS A 355 -20.23 4.60 14.05
C LYS A 355 -19.60 3.95 15.28
N LEU A 356 -18.57 4.58 15.86
CA LEU A 356 -17.95 4.11 17.10
C LEU A 356 -18.87 4.27 18.31
N CYS A 357 -19.66 5.31 18.40
CA CYS A 357 -20.61 5.52 19.50
C CYS A 357 -21.88 4.67 19.37
N ASP A 358 -22.38 4.49 18.16
CA ASP A 358 -23.62 3.77 17.88
C ASP A 358 -23.40 2.52 17.02
N GLU A 359 -23.43 1.36 17.66
CA GLU A 359 -23.28 0.05 17.02
C GLU A 359 -24.38 -0.27 16.01
N THR A 360 -25.52 0.43 16.07
CA THR A 360 -26.65 0.19 15.15
C THR A 360 -26.42 0.79 13.76
N LEU A 361 -25.50 1.74 13.66
CA LEU A 361 -25.12 2.38 12.41
C LEU A 361 -24.13 1.55 11.59
N SER A 362 -23.49 0.55 12.20
CA SER A 362 -22.60 -0.40 11.53
C SER A 362 -23.38 -1.68 11.22
N GLY A 363 -23.56 -1.98 9.92
CA GLY A 363 -24.22 -3.22 9.46
C GLY A 363 -23.33 -4.45 9.45
N ASP A 364 -22.12 -4.37 10.00
CA ASP A 364 -21.09 -5.39 9.89
C ASP A 364 -21.28 -6.53 10.90
N LEU A 365 -20.79 -7.72 10.56
CA LEU A 365 -20.84 -8.90 11.42
C LEU A 365 -20.17 -8.66 12.79
N THR A 366 -19.08 -7.91 12.82
CA THR A 366 -18.38 -7.53 14.06
C THR A 366 -19.23 -6.67 14.99
N ALA A 367 -20.00 -5.74 14.44
CA ALA A 367 -20.96 -4.92 15.19
C ALA A 367 -22.11 -5.75 15.77
N LEU A 368 -22.60 -6.72 15.00
CA LEU A 368 -23.62 -7.66 15.47
C LEU A 368 -23.10 -8.55 16.60
N CYS A 369 -21.89 -9.09 16.48
CA CYS A 369 -21.25 -9.89 17.52
C CYS A 369 -21.03 -9.07 18.80
N ALA A 370 -20.56 -7.82 18.70
CA ALA A 370 -20.38 -6.93 19.84
C ALA A 370 -21.71 -6.63 20.55
N ARG A 371 -22.78 -6.45 19.78
CA ARG A 371 -24.14 -6.23 20.28
C ARG A 371 -24.70 -7.48 21.00
N ILE A 372 -24.50 -8.66 20.44
CA ILE A 372 -24.90 -9.93 21.06
C ILE A 372 -24.14 -10.13 22.37
N ALA A 373 -22.81 -10.02 22.39
CA ALA A 373 -21.99 -10.17 23.59
C ALA A 373 -22.45 -9.23 24.71
N ARG A 374 -22.82 -8.00 24.38
CA ARG A 374 -23.36 -7.06 25.36
C ARG A 374 -24.74 -7.47 25.89
N LEU A 375 -25.62 -7.95 25.04
CA LEU A 375 -26.95 -8.43 25.48
C LEU A 375 -26.80 -9.65 26.40
N GLU A 376 -25.88 -10.55 26.09
CA GLU A 376 -25.55 -11.69 26.94
C GLU A 376 -25.02 -11.25 28.31
N GLU A 377 -24.13 -10.23 28.35
CA GLU A 377 -23.61 -9.67 29.59
C GLU A 377 -24.71 -8.98 30.43
N GLN A 378 -25.60 -8.22 29.79
CA GLN A 378 -26.75 -7.59 30.45
C GLN A 378 -27.72 -8.62 31.02
N ILE A 379 -27.96 -9.73 30.32
CA ILE A 379 -28.78 -10.83 30.80
C ILE A 379 -28.09 -11.51 31.98
N ALA A 380 -26.79 -11.79 31.90
CA ALA A 380 -26.02 -12.39 32.98
C ALA A 380 -25.97 -11.49 34.24
N ALA A 381 -25.95 -10.16 34.07
CA ALA A 381 -26.03 -9.18 35.15
C ALA A 381 -27.43 -9.02 35.75
N GLY A 382 -28.45 -9.79 35.28
CA GLY A 382 -29.80 -9.80 35.83
C GLY A 382 -30.65 -8.58 35.46
N VAL A 383 -30.32 -7.84 34.44
CA VAL A 383 -31.13 -6.73 33.94
C VAL A 383 -32.36 -7.30 33.23
N GLN A 384 -33.54 -7.19 33.87
CA GLN A 384 -34.81 -7.53 33.24
C GLN A 384 -35.12 -6.47 32.18
N PHE A 385 -35.20 -6.88 30.93
CA PHE A 385 -35.72 -6.05 29.86
C PHE A 385 -37.21 -5.81 30.12
N ALA A 386 -37.61 -4.59 30.50
CA ALA A 386 -39.00 -4.19 30.50
C ALA A 386 -39.53 -4.31 29.07
N ALA A 387 -40.42 -5.28 28.84
CA ALA A 387 -41.12 -5.43 27.57
C ALA A 387 -41.83 -4.10 27.27
N ARG A 388 -41.35 -3.39 26.28
CA ARG A 388 -41.99 -2.17 25.80
C ARG A 388 -43.25 -2.60 25.09
N ASN A 389 -44.39 -2.62 25.84
CA ASN A 389 -45.70 -2.78 25.27
C ASN A 389 -45.95 -1.64 24.27
N PRO A 390 -46.28 -1.93 23.00
CA PRO A 390 -46.63 -0.88 22.05
C PRO A 390 -48.13 -0.51 22.23
N ALA A 391 -48.48 0.07 23.39
CA ALA A 391 -49.84 0.58 23.61
C ALA A 391 -49.75 1.77 24.57
N SER A 392 -49.58 2.93 24.02
CA SER A 392 -50.24 4.21 24.38
C SER A 392 -49.40 5.40 23.90
N ALA A 393 -49.60 5.77 22.65
CA ALA A 393 -49.39 7.15 22.24
C ALA A 393 -50.73 7.87 22.41
N PRO A 394 -50.81 9.01 23.13
CA PRO A 394 -52.02 9.82 23.14
C PRO A 394 -52.17 10.53 21.81
N ALA A 395 -53.24 10.26 21.07
CA ALA A 395 -53.64 11.00 19.88
C ALA A 395 -54.09 12.42 20.26
N PRO A 396 -53.73 13.46 19.54
CA PRO A 396 -54.35 14.77 19.67
C PRO A 396 -55.75 14.76 19.07
N ALA A 397 -56.73 15.12 19.90
CA ALA A 397 -58.12 15.31 19.50
C ALA A 397 -58.26 16.54 18.60
N ILE A 398 -58.71 16.32 17.37
CA ILE A 398 -59.35 17.37 16.57
C ILE A 398 -60.76 16.86 16.22
N ALA A 399 -61.75 17.52 16.83
CA ALA A 399 -63.16 17.36 16.50
C ALA A 399 -63.43 18.07 15.16
N LEU A 400 -64.22 17.41 14.27
CA LEU A 400 -65.25 18.08 13.50
C LEU A 400 -66.05 17.08 12.61
N ALA A 401 -67.38 17.04 12.91
CA ALA A 401 -68.52 16.86 12.03
C ALA A 401 -68.73 15.56 11.22
N LYS A 402 -69.76 14.85 11.62
CA LYS A 402 -70.57 13.92 10.78
C LYS A 402 -71.28 14.70 9.65
N PRO A 403 -71.59 14.07 8.49
CA PRO A 403 -72.94 13.39 8.42
C PRO A 403 -72.95 12.06 7.63
N SER A 404 -73.89 11.25 8.10
CA SER A 404 -74.85 10.30 7.47
C SER A 404 -74.44 9.27 6.42
N ALA A 405 -74.82 8.06 6.73
CA ALA A 405 -74.85 6.86 5.91
C ALA A 405 -75.93 6.93 4.81
N PRO A 406 -75.91 6.02 3.81
CA PRO A 406 -76.83 4.83 3.92
C PRO A 406 -76.22 3.46 3.47
N GLN A 407 -76.59 2.43 4.21
CA GLN A 407 -77.20 1.11 3.86
C GLN A 407 -76.59 0.33 2.66
N ALA A 408 -76.03 -0.78 2.95
CA ALA A 408 -76.44 -2.16 3.14
C ALA A 408 -76.74 -2.96 1.86
N ALA A 409 -76.10 -4.05 1.65
CA ALA A 409 -76.40 -5.47 1.58
C ALA A 409 -75.66 -6.22 0.47
N PRO A 410 -75.66 -7.55 0.40
CA PRO A 410 -75.25 -8.54 1.38
C PRO A 410 -74.27 -9.58 0.80
N VAL A 411 -73.71 -10.39 1.69
CA VAL A 411 -72.86 -11.57 1.51
C VAL A 411 -73.50 -12.67 0.64
N PRO A 412 -72.70 -13.49 -0.06
CA PRO A 412 -72.84 -14.92 0.29
C PRO A 412 -71.46 -15.59 0.60
N LYS A 413 -71.58 -16.46 1.63
CA LYS A 413 -70.64 -17.49 2.01
C LYS A 413 -70.47 -18.55 0.93
N VAL A 414 -69.31 -19.05 0.68
CA VAL A 414 -68.99 -20.49 0.46
C VAL A 414 -67.56 -20.76 0.87
N ALA A 415 -67.35 -21.65 1.81
CA ALA A 415 -66.21 -22.52 1.97
C ALA A 415 -66.68 -23.93 1.56
N PRO A 416 -65.85 -24.98 1.46
CA PRO A 416 -64.45 -25.18 1.59
C PRO A 416 -63.84 -25.95 0.39
N ASP A 417 -62.51 -25.98 0.24
CA ASP A 417 -61.77 -27.23 0.07
C ASP A 417 -60.23 -26.93 -0.01
N ALA A 418 -59.50 -27.65 0.80
CA ALA A 418 -58.08 -27.80 0.68
C ALA A 418 -57.75 -28.97 -0.26
N PRO A 419 -56.66 -28.91 -1.00
CA PRO A 419 -55.77 -30.04 -1.03
C PRO A 419 -54.31 -29.69 -0.77
N GLN A 420 -53.71 -30.68 -0.15
CA GLN A 420 -52.34 -30.88 0.32
C GLN A 420 -51.26 -30.54 -0.70
N ALA A 421 -50.16 -29.98 -0.17
CA ALA A 421 -48.88 -29.81 -0.83
C ALA A 421 -48.17 -31.14 -1.10
N PRO A 422 -47.42 -31.28 -2.18
CA PRO A 422 -46.38 -32.27 -2.28
C PRO A 422 -45.05 -31.72 -1.73
N THR A 423 -44.43 -32.51 -0.85
CA THR A 423 -43.06 -32.43 -0.41
C THR A 423 -42.11 -32.60 -1.60
N GLU A 424 -41.31 -31.62 -1.91
CA GLU A 424 -40.11 -31.79 -2.75
C GLU A 424 -38.89 -31.91 -1.87
N GLU A 425 -38.26 -33.06 -2.00
CA GLU A 425 -36.96 -33.42 -1.47
C GLU A 425 -35.88 -32.56 -2.14
N SER A 426 -34.99 -31.97 -1.34
CA SER A 426 -33.75 -31.34 -1.80
C SER A 426 -32.74 -32.42 -2.21
N PRO A 427 -32.06 -32.27 -3.36
CA PRO A 427 -31.00 -33.18 -3.73
C PRO A 427 -29.69 -32.88 -2.96
N PRO A 428 -28.86 -33.90 -2.71
CA PRO A 428 -27.60 -33.77 -1.97
C PRO A 428 -26.54 -33.08 -2.82
N TRP A 429 -25.75 -32.25 -2.16
CA TRP A 429 -24.56 -31.61 -2.73
C TRP A 429 -23.46 -32.67 -2.88
N ASP A 430 -23.14 -33.04 -4.11
CA ASP A 430 -21.93 -33.76 -4.44
C ASP A 430 -20.72 -32.80 -4.47
N GLU A 431 -19.75 -33.09 -3.62
CA GLU A 431 -18.41 -32.45 -3.69
C GLU A 431 -17.68 -32.92 -4.94
N PRO A 432 -17.01 -32.01 -5.70
CA PRO A 432 -16.17 -32.41 -6.80
C PRO A 432 -14.86 -33.06 -6.29
N PRO A 433 -14.36 -34.13 -6.93
CA PRO A 433 -13.14 -34.81 -6.53
C PRO A 433 -11.89 -33.95 -6.83
N LEU A 434 -10.93 -34.01 -5.92
CA LEU A 434 -9.57 -33.47 -6.06
C LEU A 434 -8.84 -34.19 -7.20
N PRO A 435 -8.06 -33.52 -8.04
CA PRO A 435 -7.18 -34.20 -8.96
C PRO A 435 -5.89 -34.62 -8.25
N ASP A 436 -5.67 -35.92 -8.16
CA ASP A 436 -4.36 -36.53 -8.01
C ASP A 436 -3.64 -36.42 -9.35
N ASP A 437 -2.43 -35.91 -9.36
CA ASP A 437 -1.24 -36.45 -10.00
C ASP A 437 -0.19 -35.34 -10.17
N TYR A 438 0.81 -35.39 -9.31
CA TYR A 438 2.11 -34.77 -9.51
C TYR A 438 2.95 -35.73 -10.34
N ASP A 439 3.17 -35.43 -11.61
CA ASP A 439 4.24 -36.03 -12.40
C ASP A 439 5.48 -35.12 -12.40
N ALA A 440 6.58 -35.74 -11.99
CA ALA A 440 7.91 -35.16 -11.90
C ALA A 440 8.54 -34.96 -13.28
N PRO A 441 9.40 -33.96 -13.48
CA PRO A 441 10.10 -33.75 -14.75
C PRO A 441 11.27 -34.74 -14.93
N PRO A 442 11.57 -35.18 -16.18
CA PRO A 442 12.69 -36.07 -16.48
C PRO A 442 14.04 -35.31 -16.56
N PRO A 443 15.17 -36.04 -16.45
CA PRO A 443 16.48 -35.48 -16.22
C PRO A 443 17.21 -35.00 -17.48
N TYR A 444 18.17 -34.13 -17.24
CA TYR A 444 19.11 -33.51 -18.18
C TYR A 444 19.81 -34.47 -19.14
N GLY A 445 19.90 -34.11 -20.40
CA GLY A 445 20.82 -34.66 -21.38
C GLY A 445 21.72 -33.56 -21.97
N GLU A 446 22.96 -33.87 -22.07
CA GLU A 446 24.13 -33.03 -22.40
C GLU A 446 24.25 -32.59 -23.89
N PRO A 447 25.27 -31.80 -24.28
CA PRO A 447 25.21 -30.81 -25.33
C PRO A 447 25.79 -31.29 -26.68
N VAL A 448 25.44 -30.63 -27.76
CA VAL A 448 26.12 -30.78 -29.08
C VAL A 448 26.53 -29.42 -29.66
N GLU A 449 27.72 -29.43 -30.13
CA GLU A 449 28.65 -28.42 -30.68
C GLU A 449 28.21 -27.61 -31.90
N SER A 450 28.87 -26.46 -31.97
CA SER A 450 29.53 -25.78 -33.11
C SER A 450 28.78 -25.15 -34.28
N ALA A 451 28.94 -23.86 -34.30
CA ALA A 451 29.24 -22.82 -35.34
C ALA A 451 29.29 -23.21 -36.85
N PRO A 452 29.29 -22.25 -37.83
CA PRO A 452 30.09 -21.02 -37.85
C PRO A 452 29.43 -19.73 -38.40
N LYS A 453 30.18 -18.66 -38.21
CA LYS A 453 30.06 -17.28 -38.66
C LYS A 453 29.82 -17.07 -40.14
N THR A 454 29.07 -16.00 -40.46
CA THR A 454 29.38 -15.16 -41.62
C THR A 454 29.05 -13.70 -41.34
N GLU A 455 30.08 -12.88 -41.55
CA GLU A 455 30.09 -11.41 -41.50
C GLU A 455 29.25 -10.80 -42.62
N ARG A 456 28.57 -9.69 -42.36
CA ARG A 456 28.46 -8.57 -43.31
C ARG A 456 28.24 -7.25 -42.58
N ALA A 457 29.02 -6.29 -43.00
CA ALA A 457 29.16 -4.92 -42.52
C ALA A 457 28.05 -3.97 -43.05
N PRO A 458 28.10 -2.67 -42.74
CA PRO A 458 26.92 -1.88 -42.30
C PRO A 458 26.32 -1.04 -43.43
N GLU A 459 25.03 -0.75 -43.32
CA GLU A 459 24.39 0.27 -44.16
C GLU A 459 23.71 1.36 -43.30
N THR A 460 23.96 2.52 -43.78
CA THR A 460 23.72 3.90 -43.43
C THR A 460 22.32 4.26 -42.91
N VAL A 461 22.34 5.17 -41.97
CA VAL A 461 21.31 6.03 -41.42
C VAL A 461 20.55 6.81 -42.49
N SER A 462 19.22 6.80 -42.45
CA SER A 462 18.39 7.87 -42.99
C SER A 462 17.22 8.21 -42.09
N ALA A 463 16.97 9.51 -41.98
CA ALA A 463 16.10 10.22 -41.06
C ALA A 463 14.59 9.95 -41.30
N PRO A 464 13.72 10.27 -40.32
CA PRO A 464 12.28 9.93 -40.35
C PRO A 464 11.52 10.84 -41.31
N LYS A 465 10.72 10.19 -42.15
CA LYS A 465 9.79 10.83 -43.08
C LYS A 465 8.44 11.00 -42.40
N ALA A 466 7.86 12.18 -42.59
CA ALA A 466 6.55 12.59 -42.11
C ALA A 466 5.43 11.64 -42.57
N GLU A 467 4.47 11.38 -41.69
CA GLU A 467 3.26 10.63 -41.99
C GLU A 467 2.37 11.39 -42.99
N GLU A 468 2.08 10.78 -44.13
CA GLU A 468 1.01 11.17 -45.03
C GLU A 468 -0.36 10.74 -44.43
N PRO A 469 -1.44 11.52 -44.67
CA PRO A 469 -2.77 11.19 -44.19
C PRO A 469 -3.38 10.02 -44.96
N ALA A 470 -3.91 9.05 -44.20
CA ALA A 470 -4.63 7.91 -44.74
C ALA A 470 -5.84 8.34 -45.58
N ALA A 471 -5.98 7.75 -46.77
CA ALA A 471 -7.07 7.94 -47.69
C ALA A 471 -8.43 7.47 -47.13
N PRO A 472 -9.57 8.10 -47.47
CA PRO A 472 -10.89 7.70 -47.00
C PRO A 472 -11.30 6.35 -47.60
N LEU A 473 -11.79 5.48 -46.72
CA LEU A 473 -12.41 4.20 -47.08
C LEU A 473 -13.70 4.47 -47.87
N SER A 474 -13.82 3.83 -49.03
CA SER A 474 -14.95 3.95 -49.97
C SER A 474 -16.29 3.57 -49.30
N ALA A 475 -17.29 4.44 -49.51
CA ALA A 475 -18.67 4.20 -49.12
C ALA A 475 -19.29 3.12 -50.02
N ASP A 476 -19.25 1.86 -49.54
CA ASP A 476 -20.17 0.78 -49.83
C ASP A 476 -19.67 -0.51 -49.13
N SER A 477 -20.01 -0.64 -47.88
CA SER A 477 -20.11 -1.96 -47.22
C SER A 477 -20.85 -1.80 -45.90
N ALA A 478 -21.73 -2.75 -45.63
CA ALA A 478 -22.49 -2.89 -44.41
C ALA A 478 -21.63 -2.64 -43.16
N ALA A 479 -22.17 -1.88 -42.22
CA ALA A 479 -21.55 -1.47 -40.96
C ALA A 479 -20.76 -2.65 -40.34
N ASP A 480 -19.44 -2.57 -40.40
CA ASP A 480 -18.56 -3.63 -39.95
C ASP A 480 -18.49 -3.62 -38.44
N ASP A 481 -18.82 -4.76 -37.86
CA ASP A 481 -18.83 -5.04 -36.41
C ASP A 481 -17.48 -4.74 -35.73
N ASP A 482 -16.41 -4.49 -36.50
CA ASP A 482 -15.03 -4.30 -36.05
C ASP A 482 -14.58 -2.81 -35.99
N THR A 483 -15.38 -1.85 -36.46
CA THR A 483 -14.97 -0.43 -36.55
C THR A 483 -14.55 0.17 -35.21
N PHE A 484 -15.30 -0.12 -34.14
CA PHE A 484 -14.97 0.34 -32.78
C PHE A 484 -13.58 -0.12 -32.32
N TYR A 485 -13.24 -1.36 -32.63
CA TYR A 485 -11.95 -1.94 -32.22
C TYR A 485 -10.78 -1.46 -33.08
N GLN A 486 -11.03 -1.16 -34.34
CA GLN A 486 -10.01 -0.57 -35.24
C GLN A 486 -9.64 0.85 -34.78
N LEU A 487 -10.59 1.59 -34.22
CA LEU A 487 -10.39 2.95 -33.71
C LEU A 487 -9.91 3.01 -32.25
N MET A 488 -9.75 1.87 -31.57
CA MET A 488 -9.40 1.80 -30.16
C MET A 488 -8.11 2.56 -29.80
N GLU A 489 -7.08 2.45 -30.62
CA GLU A 489 -5.82 3.18 -30.41
C GLU A 489 -6.00 4.69 -30.55
N SER A 490 -6.81 5.12 -31.52
CA SER A 490 -7.13 6.52 -31.73
C SER A 490 -7.93 7.12 -30.56
N TYR A 491 -8.86 6.35 -29.96
CA TYR A 491 -9.57 6.76 -28.75
C TYR A 491 -8.62 6.88 -27.57
N LYS A 492 -7.77 5.88 -27.32
CA LYS A 492 -6.80 5.89 -26.23
C LYS A 492 -5.84 7.05 -26.31
N ASN A 493 -5.36 7.42 -27.49
CA ASN A 493 -4.40 8.51 -27.66
C ASN A 493 -4.98 9.90 -27.33
N ARG A 494 -6.30 10.07 -27.43
CA ARG A 494 -6.97 11.34 -27.16
C ARG A 494 -7.63 11.42 -25.78
N LEU A 495 -7.75 10.31 -25.07
CA LEU A 495 -8.33 10.25 -23.73
C LEU A 495 -7.25 10.38 -22.63
N THR A 496 -7.65 10.88 -21.46
CA THR A 496 -6.80 10.95 -20.28
C THR A 496 -6.42 9.56 -19.76
N PRO A 497 -5.29 9.37 -19.06
CA PRO A 497 -4.80 8.05 -18.62
C PRO A 497 -5.81 7.25 -17.79
N ASP A 498 -6.58 7.90 -16.94
CA ASP A 498 -7.66 7.33 -16.13
C ASP A 498 -8.78 6.72 -17.00
N LYS A 499 -9.16 7.39 -18.09
CA LYS A 499 -10.25 6.96 -19.00
C LYS A 499 -9.80 5.91 -20.01
N ARG A 500 -8.49 5.86 -20.34
CA ARG A 500 -7.92 4.85 -21.24
C ARG A 500 -8.12 3.41 -20.78
N ALA A 501 -8.01 3.19 -19.45
CA ALA A 501 -8.22 1.87 -18.87
C ALA A 501 -9.67 1.41 -19.03
N PHE A 502 -10.64 2.31 -18.82
CA PHE A 502 -12.07 2.00 -18.91
C PHE A 502 -12.54 1.77 -20.33
N ILE A 503 -12.09 2.56 -21.32
CA ILE A 503 -12.48 2.35 -22.72
C ILE A 503 -11.84 1.07 -23.28
N GLY A 504 -10.66 0.68 -22.82
CA GLY A 504 -9.97 -0.53 -23.27
C GLY A 504 -10.68 -1.85 -22.91
N THR A 505 -11.56 -1.83 -21.90
CA THR A 505 -12.35 -2.99 -21.48
C THR A 505 -13.81 -2.93 -21.94
N ALA A 506 -14.24 -1.83 -22.57
CA ALA A 506 -15.57 -1.67 -23.12
C ALA A 506 -15.70 -2.39 -24.48
N GLN A 507 -16.92 -2.76 -24.82
CA GLN A 507 -17.28 -3.27 -26.15
C GLN A 507 -18.08 -2.20 -26.89
N GLY A 508 -17.95 -2.12 -28.21
CA GLY A 508 -18.67 -1.13 -29.01
C GLY A 508 -19.19 -1.70 -30.32
N GLU A 509 -20.24 -1.06 -30.82
CA GLU A 509 -20.86 -1.38 -32.10
C GLU A 509 -21.33 -0.08 -32.77
N VAL A 510 -21.03 0.05 -34.05
CA VAL A 510 -21.48 1.19 -34.85
C VAL A 510 -22.58 0.73 -35.79
N LYS A 511 -23.80 1.22 -35.60
CA LYS A 511 -24.97 0.92 -36.49
C LYS A 511 -25.83 2.16 -36.66
N ASP A 512 -26.30 2.38 -37.89
CA ASP A 512 -27.27 3.43 -38.23
C ASP A 512 -26.93 4.83 -37.70
N GLY A 513 -25.66 5.24 -37.78
CA GLY A 513 -25.20 6.53 -37.27
C GLY A 513 -25.14 6.61 -35.74
N LEU A 514 -25.20 5.48 -35.02
CA LEU A 514 -25.10 5.39 -33.57
C LEU A 514 -23.94 4.47 -33.16
N LEU A 515 -23.00 5.01 -32.36
CA LEU A 515 -22.00 4.22 -31.64
C LEU A 515 -22.56 3.83 -30.28
N THR A 516 -22.85 2.54 -30.10
CA THR A 516 -23.28 2.00 -28.80
C THR A 516 -22.07 1.37 -28.08
N VAL A 517 -21.73 1.91 -26.92
CA VAL A 517 -20.64 1.41 -26.06
C VAL A 517 -21.22 0.63 -24.89
N TYR A 518 -20.88 -0.66 -24.80
CA TYR A 518 -21.33 -1.56 -23.74
C TYR A 518 -20.29 -1.60 -22.62
N CYS A 519 -20.70 -1.19 -21.42
CA CYS A 519 -19.90 -1.16 -20.20
C CYS A 519 -20.20 -2.39 -19.34
N THR A 520 -19.20 -2.94 -18.67
CA THR A 520 -19.35 -4.12 -17.81
C THR A 520 -19.96 -3.76 -16.44
N THR A 521 -19.80 -2.52 -15.99
CA THR A 521 -20.30 -2.04 -14.68
C THR A 521 -20.89 -0.64 -14.81
N GLU A 522 -21.78 -0.26 -13.86
CA GLU A 522 -22.30 1.10 -13.75
C GLU A 522 -21.20 2.16 -13.49
N VAL A 523 -20.16 1.77 -12.74
CA VAL A 523 -19.00 2.65 -12.49
C VAL A 523 -18.25 2.96 -13.80
N GLN A 524 -18.03 1.94 -14.65
CA GLN A 524 -17.40 2.13 -15.96
C GLN A 524 -18.25 3.06 -16.85
N LYS A 525 -19.57 2.88 -16.85
CA LYS A 525 -20.49 3.76 -17.57
C LYS A 525 -20.37 5.21 -17.07
N ALA A 526 -20.46 5.44 -15.76
CA ALA A 526 -20.36 6.78 -15.17
C ALA A 526 -19.04 7.49 -15.48
N MET A 527 -17.93 6.74 -15.61
CA MET A 527 -16.62 7.27 -15.96
C MET A 527 -16.48 7.60 -17.45
N LEU A 528 -17.17 6.87 -18.32
CA LEU A 528 -17.14 7.08 -19.77
C LEU A 528 -18.26 8.01 -20.26
N ASP A 529 -19.41 8.09 -19.58
CA ASP A 529 -20.57 8.94 -19.91
C ASP A 529 -20.34 10.39 -19.46
N GLN A 530 -19.23 10.97 -19.90
CA GLN A 530 -18.84 12.35 -19.67
C GLN A 530 -18.70 13.08 -21.01
N GLN A 531 -19.10 14.33 -21.08
CA GLN A 531 -19.14 15.09 -22.32
C GLN A 531 -17.80 15.07 -23.08
N VAL A 532 -16.68 15.18 -22.36
CA VAL A 532 -15.33 15.14 -22.96
C VAL A 532 -15.04 13.80 -23.65
N VAL A 533 -15.51 12.68 -23.10
CA VAL A 533 -15.33 11.34 -23.71
C VAL A 533 -16.27 11.18 -24.91
N ILE A 534 -17.52 11.62 -24.76
CA ILE A 534 -18.52 11.60 -25.82
C ILE A 534 -18.00 12.37 -27.04
N ASP A 535 -17.48 13.58 -26.86
CA ASP A 535 -16.96 14.43 -27.94
C ASP A 535 -15.78 13.75 -28.66
N VAL A 536 -14.85 13.13 -27.93
CA VAL A 536 -13.72 12.40 -28.52
C VAL A 536 -14.20 11.18 -29.30
N LEU A 537 -15.12 10.39 -28.77
CA LEU A 537 -15.67 9.22 -29.45
C LEU A 537 -16.46 9.62 -30.69
N GLN A 538 -17.27 10.68 -30.63
CA GLN A 538 -18.00 11.22 -31.76
C GLN A 538 -17.05 11.72 -32.85
N GLU A 539 -16.08 12.56 -32.53
CA GLU A 539 -15.15 13.13 -33.51
C GLU A 539 -14.35 12.05 -34.24
N VAL A 540 -13.76 11.11 -33.47
CA VAL A 540 -12.91 10.06 -34.05
C VAL A 540 -13.75 9.11 -34.92
N THR A 541 -14.93 8.70 -34.45
CA THR A 541 -15.79 7.77 -35.21
C THR A 541 -16.39 8.45 -36.43
N SER A 542 -16.91 9.68 -36.30
CA SER A 542 -17.47 10.44 -37.43
C SER A 542 -16.45 10.69 -38.52
N ARG A 543 -15.19 10.96 -38.12
CA ARG A 543 -14.08 11.14 -39.09
C ARG A 543 -13.73 9.85 -39.82
N ALA A 544 -13.82 8.68 -39.18
CA ALA A 544 -13.52 7.41 -39.76
C ALA A 544 -14.64 6.87 -40.67
N VAL A 545 -15.89 7.09 -40.27
CA VAL A 545 -17.08 6.59 -41.00
C VAL A 545 -17.58 7.59 -42.05
N GLY A 546 -17.17 8.87 -41.95
CA GLY A 546 -17.60 9.91 -42.90
C GLY A 546 -19.04 10.41 -42.70
N GLN A 547 -19.67 10.08 -41.57
CA GLN A 547 -21.03 10.47 -41.21
C GLN A 547 -21.05 10.99 -39.77
N GLU A 548 -22.03 11.81 -39.42
CA GLU A 548 -22.23 12.28 -38.04
C GLU A 548 -22.73 11.13 -37.18
N ILE A 549 -21.95 10.75 -36.14
CA ILE A 549 -22.22 9.62 -35.26
C ILE A 549 -22.65 10.16 -33.90
N ARG A 550 -23.72 9.58 -33.31
CA ARG A 550 -24.08 9.80 -31.91
C ARG A 550 -23.52 8.68 -31.03
N VAL A 551 -23.21 8.99 -29.77
CA VAL A 551 -22.67 8.00 -28.84
C VAL A 551 -23.70 7.71 -27.75
N ARG A 552 -23.83 6.40 -27.40
CA ARG A 552 -24.71 5.92 -26.32
C ARG A 552 -23.98 4.88 -25.48
N PHE A 553 -24.10 4.99 -24.16
CA PHE A 553 -23.53 4.02 -23.21
C PHE A 553 -24.63 3.13 -22.61
N LEU A 554 -24.41 1.82 -22.63
CA LEU A 554 -25.29 0.81 -22.02
C LEU A 554 -24.49 -0.06 -21.06
N VAL A 555 -25.12 -0.51 -19.97
CA VAL A 555 -24.50 -1.49 -19.05
C VAL A 555 -25.03 -2.87 -19.36
N GLY A 556 -24.11 -3.79 -19.58
CA GLY A 556 -24.43 -5.19 -19.89
C GLY A 556 -23.58 -5.74 -21.04
N PRO A 557 -23.66 -7.06 -21.28
CA PRO A 557 -22.94 -7.67 -22.39
C PRO A 557 -23.58 -7.29 -23.74
N ARG A 558 -22.76 -7.13 -24.76
CA ARG A 558 -23.21 -6.84 -26.12
C ARG A 558 -24.15 -7.97 -26.63
N PRO A 559 -25.36 -7.68 -27.11
CA PRO A 559 -26.25 -8.68 -27.70
C PRO A 559 -25.58 -9.34 -28.93
N GLY A 560 -25.50 -10.67 -28.95
CA GLY A 560 -24.92 -11.42 -30.08
C GLY A 560 -23.40 -11.54 -30.09
N ALA A 561 -22.70 -11.09 -29.06
CA ALA A 561 -21.24 -11.27 -28.96
C ALA A 561 -20.89 -12.76 -28.86
N LYS A 562 -20.34 -13.35 -29.95
CA LYS A 562 -19.64 -14.63 -29.86
C LYS A 562 -18.47 -14.47 -28.89
N LYS A 563 -18.29 -15.42 -27.94
CA LYS A 563 -17.12 -15.43 -27.06
C LYS A 563 -15.87 -15.29 -27.93
N ARG A 564 -15.18 -14.17 -27.76
CA ARG A 564 -13.96 -13.86 -28.52
C ARG A 564 -12.90 -14.89 -28.11
N ASP A 565 -12.47 -15.69 -29.08
CA ASP A 565 -11.40 -16.66 -28.86
C ASP A 565 -10.07 -15.91 -28.83
N ARG A 566 -9.50 -15.74 -27.63
CA ARG A 566 -8.20 -15.08 -27.40
C ARG A 566 -7.08 -15.67 -28.27
N MET A 567 -7.21 -16.93 -28.68
CA MET A 567 -6.26 -17.61 -29.54
C MET A 567 -6.31 -17.04 -30.97
N GLN A 568 -7.50 -16.73 -31.49
CA GLN A 568 -7.64 -16.13 -32.83
C GLN A 568 -7.10 -14.69 -32.86
N ASP A 569 -7.26 -13.91 -31.80
CA ASP A 569 -6.68 -12.57 -31.69
C ASP A 569 -5.14 -12.61 -31.64
N LEU A 570 -4.56 -13.57 -30.92
CA LEU A 570 -3.11 -13.80 -30.88
C LEU A 570 -2.57 -14.25 -32.25
N LEU A 571 -3.27 -15.11 -32.95
CA LEU A 571 -2.91 -15.54 -34.31
C LEU A 571 -2.94 -14.37 -35.31
N ARG A 572 -3.93 -13.49 -35.19
CA ARG A 572 -4.07 -12.30 -36.07
C ARG A 572 -3.02 -11.22 -35.75
N MET A 573 -2.61 -11.09 -34.48
CA MET A 573 -1.46 -10.24 -34.08
C MET A 573 -0.13 -10.86 -34.53
N GLY A 574 0.02 -12.18 -34.44
CA GLY A 574 1.23 -12.90 -34.85
C GLY A 574 1.45 -12.86 -36.37
N SER A 575 0.38 -12.89 -37.19
CA SER A 575 0.49 -12.81 -38.64
C SER A 575 1.03 -11.46 -39.20
N LYS A 576 1.17 -10.44 -38.33
CA LYS A 576 1.82 -9.15 -38.66
C LYS A 576 3.34 -9.17 -38.51
N PHE A 577 3.91 -10.26 -38.01
CA PHE A 577 5.35 -10.42 -37.79
C PHE A 577 5.86 -11.58 -38.67
N ASP A 578 6.83 -11.31 -39.55
CA ASP A 578 7.38 -12.28 -40.52
C ASP A 578 8.04 -13.52 -39.88
N ASN A 579 8.24 -13.52 -38.56
CA ASN A 579 8.89 -14.60 -37.81
C ASN A 579 7.94 -15.42 -36.93
N PHE A 580 6.62 -15.32 -37.15
CA PHE A 580 5.63 -16.01 -36.31
C PHE A 580 5.19 -17.33 -37.00
N THR A 581 5.59 -18.47 -36.45
CA THR A 581 5.16 -19.81 -36.86
C THR A 581 4.35 -20.49 -35.77
N VAL A 582 3.13 -20.87 -36.06
CA VAL A 582 2.28 -21.69 -35.19
C VAL A 582 2.67 -23.16 -35.38
N LYS A 583 3.16 -23.77 -34.32
CA LYS A 583 3.37 -25.23 -34.25
C LYS A 583 2.22 -25.90 -33.52
#